data_286ee05c34e0626ef4345e44372b3f26
#
_entry.id   286ee05c34e0626ef4345e44372b3f26
#
_cell.length_a   1.000
_cell.length_b   1.000
_cell.length_c   1.000
_cell.angle_alpha   90.00
_cell.angle_beta   90.00
_cell.angle_gamma   90.00
#
_symmetry.space_group_name_H-M   'P 1'
#
loop_
_entity.id
_entity.type
_entity.pdbx_description
1 polymer ?
#
loop_
_entity_poly.entity_id
_entity_poly.type
_entity_poly.pdbx_seq_one_letter_code
_entity_poly.pdbx_strand_id
1 'polypeptide(L)'
;MARYTGPKCRYCRAERAKLFLKGSRCLSAKCPMNNPAECGLPGKDPKARAKKPTDYALMLRAKQKLKRIYCMLEKQFKLTFDEASRLSGKTGDNLIGLLERRLDNVVFRMHFACSRSQAAQLVSHGHVFVNGKRVDIPSYRLKAGDEIEIAPQSKKLVMIKENLVEVSKSGVCPWLTVDADNMKGQFVAVPRKEEVKELEGVNEQLVVELYSR
;
A
#
# COMPACT_ATOMS: atom_id res chain seq x y z
N MET A 1 6.92 -15.71 2.84
CA MET A 1 6.32 -14.71 3.77
C MET A 1 4.81 -14.93 3.84
N ALA A 2 4.23 -14.95 5.05
CA ALA A 2 2.78 -15.10 5.22
C ALA A 2 2.04 -13.89 4.62
N ARG A 3 0.99 -14.14 3.84
CA ARG A 3 0.16 -13.11 3.19
C ARG A 3 -1.30 -13.51 3.18
N TYR A 4 -2.19 -12.54 3.06
CA TYR A 4 -3.61 -12.82 2.87
C TYR A 4 -3.88 -13.28 1.43
N THR A 5 -4.42 -14.49 1.27
CA THR A 5 -4.73 -15.12 -0.02
C THR A 5 -6.22 -15.09 -0.37
N GLY A 6 -7.06 -14.65 0.54
CA GLY A 6 -8.52 -14.59 0.36
C GLY A 6 -9.01 -13.45 -0.55
N PRO A 7 -10.32 -13.29 -0.71
CA PRO A 7 -10.93 -12.33 -1.63
C PRO A 7 -10.74 -10.88 -1.18
N LYS A 8 -9.91 -10.12 -1.90
CA LYS A 8 -9.55 -8.73 -1.55
C LYS A 8 -10.72 -7.73 -1.61
N CYS A 9 -11.69 -7.93 -2.51
CA CYS A 9 -12.87 -7.05 -2.58
C CYS A 9 -13.70 -7.06 -1.30
N ARG A 10 -13.59 -8.11 -0.47
CA ARG A 10 -14.18 -8.15 0.87
C ARG A 10 -13.65 -7.01 1.77
N TYR A 11 -12.38 -6.64 1.62
CA TYR A 11 -11.78 -5.54 2.37
C TYR A 11 -12.36 -4.18 1.96
N CYS A 12 -12.47 -3.90 0.67
CA CYS A 12 -13.08 -2.67 0.17
C CYS A 12 -14.52 -2.53 0.67
N ARG A 13 -15.33 -3.60 0.60
CA ARG A 13 -16.69 -3.61 1.12
C ARG A 13 -16.75 -3.38 2.63
N ALA A 14 -15.85 -4.00 3.41
CA ALA A 14 -15.80 -3.81 4.85
C ALA A 14 -15.46 -2.39 5.26
N GLU A 15 -14.62 -1.68 4.50
CA GLU A 15 -14.23 -0.30 4.74
C GLU A 15 -15.13 0.71 4.01
N ARG A 16 -16.09 0.25 3.19
CA ARG A 16 -16.95 1.08 2.33
C ARG A 16 -16.16 2.09 1.50
N ALA A 17 -14.96 1.72 1.08
CA ALA A 17 -14.05 2.57 0.31
C ALA A 17 -13.25 1.75 -0.70
N LYS A 18 -12.86 2.36 -1.82
CA LYS A 18 -11.92 1.75 -2.77
C LYS A 18 -10.53 1.77 -2.17
N LEU A 19 -9.91 0.60 -1.99
CA LEU A 19 -8.55 0.45 -1.49
C LEU A 19 -7.55 0.07 -2.60
N PHE A 20 -7.98 0.03 -3.85
CA PHE A 20 -7.17 -0.24 -5.05
C PHE A 20 -6.26 -1.49 -4.95
N LEU A 21 -6.76 -2.57 -4.32
CA LEU A 21 -5.97 -3.77 -4.03
C LEU A 21 -5.76 -4.72 -5.22
N LYS A 22 -6.47 -4.50 -6.34
CA LYS A 22 -6.45 -5.36 -7.53
C LYS A 22 -5.98 -4.65 -8.81
N GLY A 23 -5.31 -3.51 -8.69
CA GLY A 23 -4.78 -2.76 -9.83
C GLY A 23 -5.88 -2.34 -10.83
N SER A 24 -5.65 -2.56 -12.12
CA SER A 24 -6.52 -2.15 -13.23
C SER A 24 -8.00 -2.56 -13.07
N ARG A 25 -8.26 -3.71 -12.45
CA ARG A 25 -9.64 -4.14 -12.17
C ARG A 25 -10.39 -3.16 -11.26
N CYS A 26 -9.70 -2.47 -10.34
CA CYS A 26 -10.34 -1.51 -9.44
C CYS A 26 -10.76 -0.22 -10.16
N LEU A 27 -10.19 0.05 -11.33
CA LEU A 27 -10.54 1.18 -12.20
C LEU A 27 -11.64 0.82 -13.20
N SER A 28 -11.79 -0.47 -13.51
CA SER A 28 -12.79 -0.94 -14.49
C SER A 28 -14.22 -0.96 -13.94
N ALA A 29 -15.22 -1.05 -14.83
CA ALA A 29 -16.64 -1.22 -14.48
C ALA A 29 -16.90 -2.48 -13.64
N LYS A 30 -16.02 -3.49 -13.69
CA LYS A 30 -16.11 -4.74 -12.92
C LYS A 30 -15.80 -4.58 -11.42
N CYS A 31 -15.49 -3.36 -10.96
CA CYS A 31 -15.25 -3.11 -9.54
C CYS A 31 -16.57 -3.02 -8.76
N PRO A 32 -16.80 -3.89 -7.75
CA PRO A 32 -18.05 -3.85 -6.96
C PRO A 32 -18.27 -2.53 -6.22
N MET A 33 -17.20 -1.76 -5.97
CA MET A 33 -17.27 -0.48 -5.27
C MET A 33 -17.61 0.70 -6.18
N ASN A 34 -17.94 0.47 -7.45
CA ASN A 34 -18.49 1.53 -8.30
C ASN A 34 -19.92 1.90 -7.86
N ASN A 35 -20.68 0.90 -7.37
CA ASN A 35 -21.99 1.09 -6.78
C ASN A 35 -21.96 0.71 -5.28
N PRO A 36 -21.43 1.58 -4.40
CA PRO A 36 -21.29 1.25 -2.99
C PRO A 36 -22.61 1.00 -2.27
N ALA A 37 -23.72 1.56 -2.78
CA ALA A 37 -25.06 1.34 -2.24
C ALA A 37 -25.52 -0.13 -2.40
N GLU A 38 -25.16 -0.78 -3.49
CA GLU A 38 -25.49 -2.18 -3.78
C GLU A 38 -24.52 -3.16 -3.10
N CYS A 39 -23.34 -2.68 -2.71
CA CYS A 39 -22.32 -3.48 -2.07
C CYS A 39 -22.52 -3.58 -0.56
N GLY A 40 -23.34 -4.52 -0.10
CA GLY A 40 -23.51 -4.81 1.32
C GLY A 40 -22.22 -5.17 2.06
N LEU A 41 -22.22 -4.97 3.36
CA LEU A 41 -21.12 -5.38 4.24
C LEU A 41 -20.94 -6.91 4.16
N PRO A 42 -19.70 -7.41 4.16
CA PRO A 42 -19.45 -8.85 4.13
C PRO A 42 -20.10 -9.55 5.33
N GLY A 43 -20.91 -10.59 5.07
CA GLY A 43 -21.55 -11.38 6.11
C GLY A 43 -22.71 -10.70 6.83
N LYS A 44 -23.21 -9.57 6.33
CA LYS A 44 -24.40 -8.90 6.85
C LYS A 44 -25.46 -8.79 5.76
N ASP A 45 -26.73 -8.87 6.16
CA ASP A 45 -27.84 -8.58 5.27
C ASP A 45 -27.73 -7.11 4.80
N PRO A 46 -27.82 -6.82 3.49
CA PRO A 46 -27.79 -5.46 2.95
C PRO A 46 -28.92 -4.58 3.51
N LYS A 47 -30.07 -5.18 3.85
CA LYS A 47 -31.24 -4.50 4.42
C LYS A 47 -31.16 -4.28 5.94
N ALA A 48 -30.21 -4.91 6.63
CA ALA A 48 -30.08 -4.78 8.06
C ALA A 48 -29.73 -3.33 8.47
N ARG A 49 -30.45 -2.78 9.45
CA ARG A 49 -30.20 -1.45 9.97
C ARG A 49 -28.78 -1.35 10.57
N ALA A 50 -27.99 -0.42 10.06
CA ALA A 50 -26.68 -0.14 10.56
C ALA A 50 -26.78 0.54 11.95
N LYS A 51 -26.13 -0.05 12.97
CA LYS A 51 -25.96 0.60 14.28
C LYS A 51 -24.88 1.68 14.18
N LYS A 52 -25.01 2.76 14.95
CA LYS A 52 -23.96 3.77 15.10
C LYS A 52 -22.69 3.09 15.62
N PRO A 53 -21.53 3.31 14.98
CA PRO A 53 -20.29 2.72 15.46
C PRO A 53 -19.87 3.32 16.80
N THR A 54 -19.32 2.50 17.69
CA THR A 54 -18.68 2.95 18.92
C THR A 54 -17.30 3.56 18.61
N ASP A 55 -16.76 4.36 19.54
CA ASP A 55 -15.42 4.96 19.36
C ASP A 55 -14.34 3.89 19.14
N TYR A 56 -14.38 2.79 19.89
CA TYR A 56 -13.51 1.65 19.65
C TYR A 56 -13.63 1.08 18.23
N ALA A 57 -14.86 0.97 17.72
CA ALA A 57 -15.09 0.49 16.37
C ALA A 57 -14.53 1.46 15.31
N LEU A 58 -14.57 2.76 15.54
CA LEU A 58 -13.97 3.77 14.67
C LEU A 58 -12.44 3.65 14.64
N MET A 59 -11.80 3.58 15.80
CA MET A 59 -10.36 3.37 15.94
C MET A 59 -9.91 2.07 15.26
N LEU A 60 -10.64 0.97 15.51
CA LEU A 60 -10.35 -0.32 14.88
C LEU A 60 -10.48 -0.27 13.36
N ARG A 61 -11.51 0.44 12.83
CA ARG A 61 -11.68 0.61 11.38
C ARG A 61 -10.55 1.41 10.78
N ALA A 62 -10.13 2.51 11.40
CA ALA A 62 -9.00 3.31 10.93
C ALA A 62 -7.72 2.46 10.82
N LYS A 63 -7.40 1.69 11.87
CA LYS A 63 -6.27 0.74 11.85
C LYS A 63 -6.40 -0.29 10.74
N GLN A 64 -7.56 -0.93 10.63
CA GLN A 64 -7.78 -1.98 9.62
C GLN A 64 -7.70 -1.43 8.20
N LYS A 65 -8.22 -0.22 7.96
CA LYS A 65 -8.13 0.46 6.66
C LYS A 65 -6.66 0.67 6.28
N LEU A 66 -5.87 1.27 7.17
CA LEU A 66 -4.46 1.53 6.94
C LEU A 66 -3.68 0.23 6.68
N LYS A 67 -3.82 -0.76 7.54
CA LYS A 67 -3.20 -2.08 7.38
C LYS A 67 -3.54 -2.75 6.05
N ARG A 68 -4.78 -2.63 5.59
CA ARG A 68 -5.28 -3.25 4.35
C ARG A 68 -4.77 -2.55 3.10
N ILE A 69 -4.64 -1.24 3.13
CA ILE A 69 -4.02 -0.46 2.04
C ILE A 69 -2.62 -1.00 1.76
N TYR A 70 -1.79 -1.19 2.79
CA TYR A 70 -0.42 -1.70 2.66
C TYR A 70 -0.32 -3.23 2.59
N CYS A 71 -1.45 -3.95 2.53
CA CYS A 71 -1.48 -5.41 2.44
C CYS A 71 -0.70 -6.14 3.56
N MET A 72 -0.60 -5.54 4.75
CA MET A 72 0.15 -6.08 5.89
C MET A 72 -0.69 -7.01 6.77
N LEU A 73 -0.02 -7.94 7.45
CA LEU A 73 -0.59 -8.73 8.52
C LEU A 73 -0.48 -7.99 9.86
N GLU A 74 -1.32 -8.39 10.83
CA GLU A 74 -1.43 -7.71 12.13
C GLU A 74 -0.10 -7.63 12.89
N LYS A 75 0.62 -8.75 12.97
CA LYS A 75 1.92 -8.81 13.68
C LYS A 75 2.93 -7.81 13.10
N GLN A 76 3.07 -7.78 11.78
CA GLN A 76 3.99 -6.84 11.12
C GLN A 76 3.56 -5.38 11.30
N PHE A 77 2.26 -5.12 11.22
CA PHE A 77 1.73 -3.77 11.41
C PHE A 77 2.01 -3.28 12.83
N LYS A 78 1.77 -4.12 13.85
CA LYS A 78 2.07 -3.80 15.25
C LYS A 78 3.55 -3.51 15.47
N LEU A 79 4.45 -4.37 14.96
CA LEU A 79 5.90 -4.13 15.05
C LEU A 79 6.31 -2.80 14.40
N THR A 80 5.70 -2.44 13.25
CA THR A 80 5.97 -1.16 12.59
C THR A 80 5.45 0.01 13.44
N PHE A 81 4.31 -0.15 14.10
CA PHE A 81 3.76 0.85 15.01
C PHE A 81 4.66 1.04 16.24
N ASP A 82 5.06 -0.07 16.88
CA ASP A 82 5.95 -0.04 18.06
C ASP A 82 7.28 0.66 17.74
N GLU A 83 7.78 0.51 16.52
CA GLU A 83 8.97 1.23 16.07
C GLU A 83 8.67 2.71 15.80
N ALA A 84 7.55 3.03 15.15
CA ALA A 84 7.15 4.41 14.91
C ALA A 84 6.99 5.21 16.20
N SER A 85 6.53 4.56 17.28
CA SER A 85 6.36 5.18 18.59
C SER A 85 7.68 5.47 19.31
N ARG A 86 8.77 4.77 18.94
CA ARG A 86 10.12 5.00 19.50
C ARG A 86 10.89 6.11 18.79
N LEU A 87 10.47 6.46 17.56
CA LEU A 87 11.11 7.52 16.81
C LEU A 87 10.65 8.89 17.33
N SER A 88 11.56 9.88 17.29
CA SER A 88 11.23 11.26 17.61
C SER A 88 10.20 11.84 16.64
N GLY A 89 9.31 12.70 17.13
CA GLY A 89 8.29 13.35 16.33
C GLY A 89 6.90 12.75 16.52
N LYS A 90 5.98 13.05 15.58
CA LYS A 90 4.60 12.56 15.63
C LYS A 90 4.55 11.09 15.23
N THR A 91 4.06 10.22 16.10
CA THR A 91 3.96 8.77 15.85
C THR A 91 3.18 8.43 14.59
N GLY A 92 2.13 9.21 14.28
CA GLY A 92 1.33 9.01 13.06
C GLY A 92 2.15 9.23 11.79
N ASP A 93 2.90 10.32 11.72
CA ASP A 93 3.75 10.65 10.58
C ASP A 93 4.89 9.64 10.44
N ASN A 94 5.53 9.27 11.57
CA ASN A 94 6.55 8.23 11.60
C ASN A 94 6.02 6.89 11.07
N LEU A 95 4.81 6.50 11.49
CA LEU A 95 4.18 5.28 11.02
C LEU A 95 3.98 5.29 9.49
N ILE A 96 3.44 6.38 8.95
CA ILE A 96 3.25 6.53 7.50
C ILE A 96 4.59 6.50 6.78
N GLY A 97 5.59 7.22 7.26
CA GLY A 97 6.94 7.21 6.70
C GLY A 97 7.56 5.81 6.67
N LEU A 98 7.41 5.03 7.73
CA LEU A 98 7.90 3.65 7.78
C LEU A 98 7.14 2.73 6.80
N LEU A 99 5.84 2.93 6.61
CA LEU A 99 5.01 2.17 5.67
C LEU A 99 5.35 2.50 4.22
N GLU A 100 5.60 3.78 3.91
CA GLU A 100 5.94 4.22 2.55
C GLU A 100 7.36 3.83 2.14
N ARG A 101 8.30 3.69 3.09
CA ARG A 101 9.68 3.24 2.83
C ARG A 101 9.83 1.76 2.52
N ARG A 102 8.77 0.96 2.61
CA ARG A 102 8.83 -0.48 2.30
C ARG A 102 9.08 -0.71 0.82
N LEU A 103 9.99 -1.63 0.50
CA LEU A 103 10.36 -1.94 -0.88
C LEU A 103 9.16 -2.39 -1.73
N ASP A 104 8.25 -3.22 -1.17
CA ASP A 104 7.04 -3.64 -1.86
C ASP A 104 6.13 -2.46 -2.22
N ASN A 105 6.04 -1.46 -1.33
CA ASN A 105 5.25 -0.27 -1.57
C ASN A 105 5.93 0.66 -2.59
N VAL A 106 7.24 0.87 -2.49
CA VAL A 106 7.97 1.74 -3.44
C VAL A 106 7.95 1.16 -4.86
N VAL A 107 8.13 -0.15 -5.03
CA VAL A 107 8.00 -0.84 -6.34
C VAL A 107 6.59 -0.63 -6.92
N PHE A 108 5.55 -0.64 -6.09
CA PHE A 108 4.19 -0.32 -6.53
C PHE A 108 4.05 1.16 -6.92
N ARG A 109 4.59 2.10 -6.12
CA ARG A 109 4.56 3.55 -6.39
C ARG A 109 5.34 3.97 -7.63
N MET A 110 6.38 3.21 -7.98
CA MET A 110 7.16 3.36 -9.22
C MET A 110 6.46 2.75 -10.44
N HIS A 111 5.25 2.20 -10.25
CA HIS A 111 4.48 1.53 -11.29
C HIS A 111 5.16 0.30 -11.93
N PHE A 112 6.14 -0.31 -11.28
CA PHE A 112 6.68 -1.61 -11.74
C PHE A 112 5.69 -2.75 -11.50
N ALA A 113 4.66 -2.51 -10.70
CA ALA A 113 3.58 -3.45 -10.42
C ALA A 113 2.22 -2.74 -10.37
N CYS A 114 1.16 -3.41 -10.84
CA CYS A 114 -0.20 -2.87 -10.81
C CYS A 114 -0.86 -2.92 -9.41
N SER A 115 -0.26 -3.62 -8.47
CA SER A 115 -0.76 -3.70 -7.08
C SER A 115 0.36 -4.04 -6.10
N ARG A 116 0.22 -3.62 -4.83
CA ARG A 116 1.19 -3.95 -3.76
C ARG A 116 1.41 -5.45 -3.58
N SER A 117 0.39 -6.27 -3.86
CA SER A 117 0.55 -7.73 -3.79
C SER A 117 1.41 -8.28 -4.91
N GLN A 118 1.32 -7.71 -6.09
CA GLN A 118 2.17 -8.05 -7.22
C GLN A 118 3.59 -7.54 -6.97
N ALA A 119 3.74 -6.33 -6.46
CA ALA A 119 5.03 -5.78 -6.06
C ALA A 119 5.74 -6.67 -5.05
N ALA A 120 5.04 -7.08 -3.98
CA ALA A 120 5.60 -8.01 -2.99
C ALA A 120 5.99 -9.35 -3.61
N GLN A 121 5.29 -9.82 -4.64
CA GLN A 121 5.64 -11.05 -5.37
C GLN A 121 6.89 -10.84 -6.23
N LEU A 122 6.99 -9.74 -6.98
CA LEU A 122 8.17 -9.40 -7.76
C LEU A 122 9.42 -9.33 -6.88
N VAL A 123 9.33 -8.66 -5.74
CA VAL A 123 10.44 -8.60 -4.77
C VAL A 123 10.80 -9.99 -4.27
N SER A 124 9.83 -10.77 -3.78
CA SER A 124 10.09 -12.11 -3.22
C SER A 124 10.67 -13.09 -4.23
N HIS A 125 10.40 -12.90 -5.51
CA HIS A 125 10.98 -13.71 -6.60
C HIS A 125 12.36 -13.19 -7.04
N GLY A 126 12.85 -12.08 -6.44
CA GLY A 126 14.17 -11.52 -6.70
C GLY A 126 14.30 -10.81 -8.04
N HIS A 127 13.20 -10.20 -8.51
CA HIS A 127 13.18 -9.37 -9.72
C HIS A 127 13.61 -7.93 -9.47
N VAL A 128 13.95 -7.57 -8.24
CA VAL A 128 14.28 -6.20 -7.83
C VAL A 128 15.67 -6.14 -7.23
N PHE A 129 16.44 -5.13 -7.62
CA PHE A 129 17.74 -4.79 -7.09
C PHE A 129 17.65 -3.45 -6.37
N VAL A 130 18.40 -3.31 -5.29
CA VAL A 130 18.58 -2.05 -4.56
C VAL A 130 20.07 -1.77 -4.48
N ASN A 131 20.50 -0.62 -4.98
CA ASN A 131 21.91 -0.23 -5.06
C ASN A 131 22.78 -1.33 -5.69
N GLY A 132 22.31 -1.93 -6.80
CA GLY A 132 22.99 -3.00 -7.52
C GLY A 132 22.98 -4.37 -6.84
N LYS A 133 22.34 -4.53 -5.67
CA LYS A 133 22.24 -5.81 -4.95
C LYS A 133 20.83 -6.36 -5.03
N ARG A 134 20.70 -7.67 -5.29
CA ARG A 134 19.40 -8.35 -5.26
C ARG A 134 18.80 -8.34 -3.86
N VAL A 135 17.56 -7.91 -3.75
CA VAL A 135 16.78 -7.91 -2.49
C VAL A 135 15.49 -8.67 -2.70
N ASP A 136 15.24 -9.71 -1.89
CA ASP A 136 14.06 -10.57 -1.95
C ASP A 136 13.10 -10.40 -0.77
N ILE A 137 13.36 -9.39 0.08
CA ILE A 137 12.58 -9.09 1.28
C ILE A 137 11.63 -7.92 1.01
N PRO A 138 10.30 -8.14 0.82
CA PRO A 138 9.34 -7.07 0.55
C PRO A 138 9.25 -6.00 1.64
N SER A 139 9.56 -6.36 2.89
CA SER A 139 9.58 -5.43 4.03
C SER A 139 10.90 -4.67 4.19
N TYR A 140 11.84 -4.83 3.26
CA TYR A 140 13.09 -4.06 3.26
C TYR A 140 12.77 -2.56 3.26
N ARG A 141 13.48 -1.79 4.10
CA ARG A 141 13.25 -0.36 4.25
C ARG A 141 14.29 0.44 3.51
N LEU A 142 13.83 1.19 2.55
CA LEU A 142 14.66 2.09 1.75
C LEU A 142 15.04 3.33 2.55
N LYS A 143 16.19 3.86 2.21
CA LYS A 143 16.71 5.16 2.69
C LYS A 143 16.62 6.17 1.55
N ALA A 144 16.57 7.45 1.90
CA ALA A 144 16.69 8.50 0.90
C ALA A 144 18.01 8.35 0.13
N GLY A 145 17.93 8.43 -1.19
CA GLY A 145 19.05 8.21 -2.09
C GLY A 145 19.18 6.79 -2.65
N ASP A 146 18.45 5.78 -2.11
CA ASP A 146 18.53 4.42 -2.63
C ASP A 146 17.99 4.32 -4.06
N GLU A 147 18.75 3.64 -4.91
CA GLU A 147 18.36 3.32 -6.29
C GLU A 147 17.69 1.94 -6.35
N ILE A 148 16.58 1.86 -7.06
CA ILE A 148 15.81 0.65 -7.28
C ILE A 148 15.79 0.36 -8.77
N GLU A 149 16.16 -0.86 -9.16
CA GLU A 149 16.11 -1.28 -10.55
C GLU A 149 15.50 -2.67 -10.69
N ILE A 150 14.90 -2.90 -11.86
CA ILE A 150 14.41 -4.23 -12.23
C ILE A 150 15.57 -5.07 -12.75
N ALA A 151 15.67 -6.32 -12.29
CA ALA A 151 16.68 -7.28 -12.73
C ALA A 151 16.74 -7.37 -14.26
N PRO A 152 17.92 -7.41 -14.88
CA PRO A 152 18.07 -7.43 -16.35
C PRO A 152 17.25 -8.52 -17.03
N GLN A 153 17.17 -9.70 -16.41
CA GLN A 153 16.38 -10.82 -16.91
C GLN A 153 14.88 -10.53 -16.90
N SER A 154 14.43 -9.71 -15.97
CA SER A 154 13.01 -9.39 -15.74
C SER A 154 12.51 -8.19 -16.54
N LYS A 155 13.40 -7.41 -17.16
CA LYS A 155 13.04 -6.28 -18.04
C LYS A 155 12.25 -6.71 -19.28
N LYS A 156 12.30 -8.00 -19.64
CA LYS A 156 11.54 -8.57 -20.76
C LYS A 156 10.08 -8.86 -20.41
N LEU A 157 9.70 -8.81 -19.13
CA LEU A 157 8.33 -9.11 -18.69
C LEU A 157 7.33 -8.08 -19.22
N VAL A 158 6.42 -8.52 -20.07
CA VAL A 158 5.36 -7.69 -20.69
C VAL A 158 4.57 -6.93 -19.64
N MET A 159 4.26 -7.60 -18.55
CA MET A 159 3.50 -7.05 -17.43
C MET A 159 4.14 -5.78 -16.82
N ILE A 160 5.47 -5.72 -16.70
CA ILE A 160 6.17 -4.53 -16.18
C ILE A 160 6.08 -3.38 -17.19
N LYS A 161 6.27 -3.70 -18.47
CA LYS A 161 6.18 -2.71 -19.56
C LYS A 161 4.78 -2.09 -19.65
N GLU A 162 3.73 -2.92 -19.57
CA GLU A 162 2.33 -2.44 -19.56
C GLU A 162 2.04 -1.53 -18.37
N ASN A 163 2.54 -1.86 -17.17
CA ASN A 163 2.36 -1.02 -15.99
C ASN A 163 3.10 0.33 -16.13
N LEU A 164 4.28 0.35 -16.75
CA LEU A 164 5.04 1.58 -16.97
C LEU A 164 4.36 2.55 -17.95
N VAL A 165 3.58 2.06 -18.90
CA VAL A 165 2.74 2.91 -19.76
C VAL A 165 1.72 3.73 -18.94
N GLU A 166 1.30 3.24 -17.79
CA GLU A 166 0.41 3.98 -16.89
C GLU A 166 1.12 5.14 -16.16
N VAL A 167 2.45 5.12 -16.04
CA VAL A 167 3.24 6.23 -15.44
C VAL A 167 3.02 7.53 -16.20
N SER A 168 3.04 7.48 -17.52
CA SER A 168 2.84 8.64 -18.38
C SER A 168 1.45 9.27 -18.22
N LYS A 169 0.46 8.49 -17.73
CA LYS A 169 -0.92 8.94 -17.53
C LYS A 169 -1.19 9.46 -16.11
N SER A 170 -0.64 8.81 -15.10
CA SER A 170 -0.95 9.09 -13.69
C SER A 170 0.11 9.95 -12.99
N GLY A 171 1.29 10.09 -13.59
CA GLY A 171 2.42 10.81 -12.99
C GLY A 171 3.13 9.99 -11.91
N VAL A 172 4.30 10.45 -11.51
CA VAL A 172 5.12 9.86 -10.44
C VAL A 172 4.90 10.65 -9.15
N CYS A 173 4.98 9.96 -8.02
CA CYS A 173 4.94 10.61 -6.71
C CYS A 173 6.13 11.58 -6.53
N PRO A 174 5.94 12.75 -5.86
CA PRO A 174 7.00 13.77 -5.73
C PRO A 174 8.29 13.28 -5.05
N TRP A 175 8.18 12.27 -4.19
CA TRP A 175 9.32 11.69 -3.44
C TRP A 175 10.04 10.56 -4.17
N LEU A 176 9.68 10.30 -5.45
CA LEU A 176 10.27 9.27 -6.29
C LEU A 176 10.68 9.86 -7.63
N THR A 177 11.78 9.39 -8.17
CA THR A 177 12.11 9.57 -9.59
C THR A 177 12.03 8.22 -10.29
N VAL A 178 11.50 8.18 -11.51
CA VAL A 178 11.37 6.95 -12.29
C VAL A 178 11.85 7.18 -13.70
N ASP A 179 12.82 6.39 -14.12
CA ASP A 179 13.26 6.25 -15.50
C ASP A 179 12.58 5.01 -16.09
N ALA A 180 11.56 5.23 -16.91
CA ALA A 180 10.76 4.16 -17.50
C ALA A 180 11.57 3.36 -18.54
N ASP A 181 12.47 4.01 -19.27
CA ASP A 181 13.23 3.37 -20.35
C ASP A 181 14.26 2.37 -19.80
N ASN A 182 14.96 2.78 -18.73
CA ASN A 182 15.94 1.93 -18.06
C ASN A 182 15.32 1.02 -17.00
N MET A 183 14.02 1.19 -16.66
CA MET A 183 13.32 0.52 -15.57
C MET A 183 14.04 0.66 -14.24
N LYS A 184 14.45 1.89 -13.95
CA LYS A 184 15.13 2.31 -12.72
C LYS A 184 14.35 3.43 -12.05
N GLY A 185 14.60 3.62 -10.78
CA GLY A 185 14.07 4.75 -10.05
C GLY A 185 14.84 4.98 -8.77
N GLN A 186 14.66 6.15 -8.17
CA GLN A 186 15.31 6.53 -6.94
C GLN A 186 14.28 6.96 -5.89
N PHE A 187 14.51 6.56 -4.65
CA PHE A 187 13.76 7.02 -3.49
C PHE A 187 14.41 8.29 -2.95
N VAL A 188 13.83 9.46 -3.26
CA VAL A 188 14.43 10.76 -2.98
C VAL A 188 14.26 11.15 -1.51
N ALA A 189 13.05 11.06 -0.98
CA ALA A 189 12.72 11.52 0.36
C ALA A 189 11.63 10.65 1.01
N VAL A 190 11.49 10.76 2.33
CA VAL A 190 10.38 10.13 3.06
C VAL A 190 9.15 11.03 2.94
N PRO A 191 8.04 10.56 2.35
CA PRO A 191 6.85 11.39 2.15
C PRO A 191 6.15 11.72 3.48
N ARG A 192 5.51 12.88 3.51
CA ARG A 192 4.55 13.24 4.55
C ARG A 192 3.17 12.71 4.19
N LYS A 193 2.28 12.64 5.18
CA LYS A 193 0.91 12.15 4.98
C LYS A 193 0.17 12.91 3.88
N GLU A 194 0.30 14.23 3.85
CA GLU A 194 -0.40 15.12 2.91
C GLU A 194 -0.04 14.83 1.45
N GLU A 195 1.17 14.31 1.22
CA GLU A 195 1.65 13.97 -0.11
C GLU A 195 1.03 12.66 -0.63
N VAL A 196 0.55 11.80 0.28
CA VAL A 196 0.05 10.45 -0.05
C VAL A 196 -1.46 10.48 -0.26
N LYS A 197 -1.92 10.78 -1.47
CA LYS A 197 -3.35 10.87 -1.85
C LYS A 197 -4.21 9.68 -1.42
N GLU A 198 -3.66 8.46 -1.42
CA GLU A 198 -4.41 7.25 -1.00
C GLU A 198 -4.77 7.23 0.49
N LEU A 199 -4.10 8.05 1.29
CA LEU A 199 -4.36 8.19 2.73
C LEU A 199 -5.33 9.33 3.05
N GLU A 200 -5.86 10.02 2.06
CA GLU A 200 -6.97 10.96 2.25
C GLU A 200 -8.13 10.23 2.94
N GLY A 201 -8.64 10.82 4.03
CA GLY A 201 -9.68 10.20 4.85
C GLY A 201 -9.25 9.01 5.71
N VAL A 202 -7.94 8.80 5.90
CA VAL A 202 -7.39 7.95 6.97
C VAL A 202 -6.96 8.86 8.12
N ASN A 203 -7.55 8.65 9.31
CA ASN A 203 -7.13 9.36 10.51
C ASN A 203 -6.13 8.49 11.28
N GLU A 204 -4.84 8.85 11.23
CA GLU A 204 -3.75 8.16 11.92
C GLU A 204 -3.82 8.36 13.44
N GLN A 205 -4.40 9.46 13.91
CA GLN A 205 -4.55 9.70 15.35
C GLN A 205 -5.42 8.63 16.00
N LEU A 206 -6.50 8.19 15.32
CA LEU A 206 -7.32 7.08 15.80
C LEU A 206 -6.54 5.76 15.89
N VAL A 207 -5.54 5.57 15.00
CA VAL A 207 -4.67 4.40 15.06
C VAL A 207 -3.72 4.48 16.25
N VAL A 208 -3.15 5.65 16.49
CA VAL A 208 -2.28 5.90 17.65
C VAL A 208 -3.07 5.71 18.94
N GLU A 209 -4.25 6.28 19.05
CA GLU A 209 -5.13 6.16 20.24
C GLU A 209 -5.51 4.68 20.52
N LEU A 210 -5.79 3.89 19.48
CA LEU A 210 -6.11 2.47 19.65
C LEU A 210 -4.96 1.67 20.30
N TYR A 211 -3.71 2.00 19.98
CA TYR A 211 -2.55 1.29 20.52
C TYR A 211 -2.00 1.90 21.82
N SER A 212 -2.45 3.11 22.19
CA SER A 212 -2.06 3.79 23.43
C SER A 212 -2.94 3.36 24.63
N ARG A 213 -4.02 2.66 24.36
CA ARG A 213 -4.90 2.04 25.36
C ARG A 213 -4.41 0.64 25.67
#